data_64c562788040ac49eb071b961c57b6b4
#
_entry.id   64c562788040ac49eb071b961c57b6b4
#
_cell.length_a   1.000
_cell.length_b   1.000
_cell.length_c   1.000
_cell.angle_alpha   90.00
_cell.angle_beta   90.00
_cell.angle_gamma   90.00
#
_symmetry.space_group_name_H-M   'P 1'
#
loop_
_entity.id
_entity.type
_entity.pdbx_description
1 polymer ?
#
loop_
_entity_poly.entity_id
_entity_poly.type
_entity_poly.pdbx_seq_one_letter_code
_entity_poly.pdbx_strand_id
1 'polypeptide(L)' 'MTQEDIVILSQLLDQKFEPVYTRLDLLESDVRELKSGMSEIKQRVASVEQKVTELDQRVASVEQKVTELDQRVAGVEQ' A
#
# COMPACT_ATOMS: atom_id res chain seq x y z
N MET A 1 -7.81 -31.92 44.73
CA MET A 1 -8.53 -31.87 43.43
C MET A 1 -8.79 -33.26 42.90
N THR A 2 -9.99 -33.52 42.51
CA THR A 2 -10.38 -34.79 41.91
C THR A 2 -10.18 -34.68 40.40
N GLN A 3 -10.18 -35.85 39.75
CA GLN A 3 -10.08 -35.90 38.28
C GLN A 3 -11.24 -35.17 37.62
N GLU A 4 -12.43 -35.23 38.23
CA GLU A 4 -13.62 -34.53 37.73
C GLU A 4 -13.41 -33.01 37.77
N ASP A 5 -12.80 -32.50 38.84
CA ASP A 5 -12.52 -31.08 38.97
C ASP A 5 -11.56 -30.61 37.86
N ILE A 6 -10.56 -31.41 37.54
CA ILE A 6 -9.60 -31.10 36.50
C ILE A 6 -10.28 -31.04 35.14
N VAL A 7 -11.17 -31.98 34.84
CA VAL A 7 -11.93 -32.03 33.58
C VAL A 7 -12.82 -30.81 33.47
N ILE A 8 -13.54 -30.45 34.52
CA ILE A 8 -14.43 -29.28 34.52
C ILE A 8 -13.62 -27.99 34.27
N LEU A 9 -12.49 -27.81 34.96
CA LEU A 9 -11.62 -26.67 34.77
C LEU A 9 -11.07 -26.60 33.32
N SER A 10 -10.68 -27.73 32.80
CA SER A 10 -10.16 -27.83 31.42
C SER A 10 -11.23 -27.40 30.41
N GLN A 11 -12.46 -27.87 30.58
CA GLN A 11 -13.57 -27.51 29.71
C GLN A 11 -13.93 -26.03 29.82
N LEU A 12 -13.92 -25.46 31.01
CA LEU A 12 -14.15 -24.05 31.21
C LEU A 12 -13.09 -23.17 30.54
N LEU A 13 -11.83 -23.57 30.67
CA LEU A 13 -10.73 -22.86 30.04
C LEU A 13 -10.85 -22.91 28.52
N ASP A 14 -11.16 -24.07 27.96
CA ASP A 14 -11.34 -24.23 26.52
C ASP A 14 -12.47 -23.33 26.01
N GLN A 15 -13.61 -23.32 26.73
CA GLN A 15 -14.74 -22.50 26.36
C GLN A 15 -14.42 -21.01 26.41
N LYS A 16 -13.61 -20.58 27.37
CA LYS A 16 -13.21 -19.19 27.52
C LYS A 16 -12.18 -18.77 26.48
N PHE A 17 -11.26 -19.65 26.14
CA PHE A 17 -10.18 -19.33 25.21
C PHE A 17 -10.56 -19.53 23.75
N GLU A 18 -11.54 -20.34 23.44
CA GLU A 18 -11.94 -20.60 22.06
C GLU A 18 -12.29 -19.33 21.29
N PRO A 19 -13.13 -18.41 21.83
CA PRO A 19 -13.39 -17.15 21.14
C PRO A 19 -12.14 -16.29 20.96
N VAL A 20 -11.21 -16.35 21.91
CA VAL A 20 -9.96 -15.60 21.82
C VAL A 20 -9.12 -16.13 20.66
N TYR A 21 -8.99 -17.44 20.53
CA TYR A 21 -8.24 -18.06 19.42
C TYR A 21 -8.87 -17.73 18.08
N THR A 22 -10.19 -17.76 17.99
CA THR A 22 -10.90 -17.40 16.76
C THR A 22 -10.60 -15.95 16.36
N ARG A 23 -10.62 -15.03 17.33
CA ARG A 23 -10.31 -13.62 17.08
C ARG A 23 -8.86 -13.42 16.66
N LEU A 24 -7.94 -14.16 17.27
CA LEU A 24 -6.53 -14.09 16.90
C LEU A 24 -6.31 -14.58 15.48
N ASP A 25 -6.98 -15.66 15.08
CA ASP A 25 -6.89 -16.17 13.71
C ASP A 25 -7.41 -15.15 12.71
N LEU A 26 -8.54 -14.51 13.02
CA LEU A 26 -9.12 -13.46 12.17
C LEU A 26 -8.18 -12.26 12.06
N LEU A 27 -7.57 -11.86 13.17
CA LEU A 27 -6.59 -10.77 13.17
C LEU A 27 -5.37 -11.10 12.32
N GLU A 28 -4.86 -12.31 12.42
CA GLU A 28 -3.73 -12.75 11.59
C GLU A 28 -4.08 -12.68 10.11
N SER A 29 -5.27 -13.13 9.75
CA SER A 29 -5.75 -13.08 8.37
C SER A 29 -5.87 -11.64 7.89
N ASP A 30 -6.46 -10.76 8.71
CA ASP A 30 -6.61 -9.35 8.37
C ASP A 30 -5.25 -8.67 8.22
N VAL A 31 -4.29 -8.97 9.08
CA VAL A 31 -2.94 -8.40 9.00
C VAL A 31 -2.26 -8.84 7.71
N ARG A 32 -2.42 -10.09 7.30
CA ARG A 32 -1.86 -10.58 6.03
C ARG A 32 -2.46 -9.84 4.84
N GLU A 33 -3.76 -9.63 4.84
CA GLU A 33 -4.45 -8.89 3.79
C GLU A 33 -3.98 -7.44 3.75
N LEU A 34 -3.82 -6.81 4.91
CA LEU A 34 -3.31 -5.44 5.00
C LEU A 34 -1.89 -5.35 4.47
N LYS A 35 -1.02 -6.29 4.81
CA LYS A 35 0.35 -6.31 4.31
C LYS A 35 0.39 -6.45 2.79
N SER A 36 -0.44 -7.33 2.25
CA SER A 36 -0.54 -7.52 0.81
C SER A 36 -1.03 -6.25 0.12
N GLY A 37 -2.07 -5.62 0.66
CA GLY A 37 -2.60 -4.38 0.14
C GLY A 37 -1.58 -3.25 0.19
N MET A 38 -0.82 -3.14 1.28
CA MET A 38 0.25 -2.14 1.40
C MET A 38 1.34 -2.35 0.37
N SER A 39 1.71 -3.60 0.11
CA SER A 39 2.71 -3.92 -0.90
C SER A 39 2.26 -3.48 -2.29
N GLU A 40 1.00 -3.74 -2.63
CA GLU A 40 0.42 -3.29 -3.90
C GLU A 40 0.41 -1.77 -4.00
N ILE A 41 0.02 -1.08 -2.92
CA ILE A 41 -0.01 0.38 -2.90
C ILE A 41 1.39 0.94 -3.10
N LYS A 42 2.39 0.39 -2.45
CA LYS A 42 3.78 0.82 -2.62
C LYS A 42 4.24 0.68 -4.06
N GLN A 43 3.88 -0.42 -4.72
CA GLN A 43 4.23 -0.63 -6.12
C GLN A 43 3.54 0.37 -7.03
N ARG A 44 2.27 0.66 -6.77
CA ARG A 44 1.50 1.63 -7.54
C ARG A 44 2.05 3.05 -7.36
N VAL A 45 2.38 3.40 -6.13
CA VAL A 45 2.98 4.71 -5.83
C VAL A 45 4.30 4.85 -6.55
N ALA A 46 5.16 3.84 -6.50
CA ALA A 46 6.45 3.87 -7.21
C ALA A 46 6.25 4.04 -8.71
N SER A 47 5.27 3.35 -9.29
CA SER A 47 4.94 3.46 -10.71
C SER A 47 4.46 4.86 -11.07
N VAL A 48 3.60 5.45 -10.24
CA VAL A 48 3.10 6.82 -10.44
C VAL A 48 4.24 7.82 -10.34
N GLU A 49 5.13 7.66 -9.35
CA GLU A 49 6.30 8.54 -9.19
C GLU A 49 7.18 8.52 -10.44
N GLN A 50 7.39 7.34 -11.01
CA GLN A 50 8.17 7.20 -12.24
C GLN A 50 7.50 7.92 -13.40
N LYS A 51 6.18 7.78 -13.54
CA LYS A 51 5.43 8.45 -14.60
C LYS A 51 5.45 9.96 -14.43
N VAL A 52 5.37 10.45 -13.19
CA VAL A 52 5.47 11.88 -12.92
C VAL A 52 6.84 12.40 -13.33
N THR A 53 7.91 11.68 -13.00
CA THR A 53 9.27 12.06 -13.41
C THR A 53 9.39 12.14 -14.94
N GLU A 54 8.83 11.16 -15.65
CA GLU A 54 8.83 11.15 -17.10
C GLU A 54 8.06 12.35 -17.67
N LEU A 55 6.92 12.67 -17.07
CA LEU A 55 6.12 13.82 -17.48
C LEU A 55 6.88 15.13 -17.26
N ASP A 56 7.55 15.27 -16.13
CA ASP A 56 8.37 16.46 -15.85
C ASP A 56 9.43 16.64 -16.93
N GLN A 57 10.10 15.56 -17.34
CA GLN A 57 11.11 15.60 -18.41
C GLN A 57 10.49 16.00 -19.75
N ARG A 58 9.30 15.48 -20.06
CA ARG A 58 8.60 15.85 -21.30
C ARG A 58 8.18 17.29 -21.30
N VAL A 59 7.66 17.78 -20.17
CA VAL A 59 7.26 19.18 -20.04
C VAL A 59 8.46 20.08 -20.20
N ALA A 60 9.58 19.77 -19.56
CA ALA A 60 10.82 20.54 -19.71
C ALA A 60 11.29 20.58 -21.17
N SER A 61 11.20 19.46 -21.87
CA SER A 61 11.55 19.37 -23.30
C SER A 61 10.65 20.24 -24.17
N VAL A 62 9.32 20.21 -23.89
CA VAL A 62 8.35 21.03 -24.62
C VAL A 62 8.59 22.52 -24.36
N GLU A 63 8.85 22.90 -23.11
CA GLU A 63 9.16 24.28 -22.76
C GLU A 63 10.38 24.81 -23.51
N GLN A 64 11.42 23.97 -23.64
CA GLN A 64 12.62 24.34 -24.39
C GLN A 64 12.29 24.54 -25.86
N LYS A 65 11.49 23.65 -26.45
CA LYS A 65 11.09 23.79 -27.85
C LYS A 65 10.24 25.03 -28.09
N VAL A 66 9.36 25.35 -27.15
CA VAL A 66 8.55 26.57 -27.25
C VAL A 66 9.44 27.82 -27.20
N THR A 67 10.44 27.84 -26.34
CA THR A 67 11.40 28.93 -26.25
C THR A 67 12.18 29.08 -27.57
N GLU A 68 12.62 27.99 -28.17
CA GLU A 68 13.30 27.99 -29.46
C GLU A 68 12.38 28.54 -30.56
N LEU A 69 11.11 28.14 -30.55
CA LEU A 69 10.14 28.64 -31.53
C LEU A 69 9.90 30.13 -31.37
N ASP A 70 9.80 30.63 -30.15
CA ASP A 70 9.65 32.06 -29.89
C ASP A 70 10.83 32.84 -30.43
N GLN A 71 12.05 32.35 -30.29
CA GLN A 71 13.26 32.97 -30.82
C GLN A 71 13.27 32.99 -32.35
N ARG A 72 12.79 31.92 -32.96
CA ARG A 72 12.69 31.84 -34.42
C ARG A 72 11.65 32.82 -34.97
N VAL A 73 10.51 32.88 -34.31
CA VAL A 73 9.45 33.82 -34.69
C VAL A 73 9.95 35.26 -34.57
N ALA A 74 10.62 35.59 -33.47
CA ALA A 74 11.19 36.92 -33.27
C ALA A 74 12.19 37.25 -34.36
N GLY A 75 13.04 36.28 -34.79
CA GLY A 75 13.95 36.45 -35.88
C GLY A 75 13.27 36.70 -37.22
N VAL A 76 12.13 36.04 -37.49
CA VAL A 76 11.37 36.22 -38.70
C VAL A 76 10.68 37.61 -38.75
N GLU A 77 10.18 38.04 -37.58
CA GLU A 77 9.52 39.36 -37.50
C GLU A 77 10.47 40.54 -37.74
N GLN A 78 11.74 40.32 -37.46
CA GLN A 78 12.75 41.35 -37.74
C GLN A 78 13.09 41.38 -39.24
#